data_b6ffba3150aaa2a4e9aeeb2440ea7b0b
#
_entry.id   b6ffba3150aaa2a4e9aeeb2440ea7b0b
#
_cell.length_a   1.000
_cell.length_b   1.000
_cell.length_c   1.000
_cell.angle_alpha   90.00
_cell.angle_beta   90.00
_cell.angle_gamma   90.00
#
_symmetry.space_group_name_H-M   'P 1'
#
loop_
_entity.id
_entity.type
_entity.pdbx_description
1 polymer ?
#
loop_
_entity_poly.entity_id
_entity_poly.type
_entity_poly.pdbx_seq_one_letter_code
_entity_poly.pdbx_strand_id
1 'polypeptide(L)'
;MKKLMYIFLILPLIMSGCKGKKEAERGGMPTPEISVAYPLVQNITLTKDYPGYLTTEQTVNLVARVNGALQSASFTPGTRVKQGQLLFVIEPTIYKDNVTQAEAQLKTALAQLEYARNNYSRMKEALKSDAVSRIQVLQAESNVAEATAAVSNAEATLNTAHINLGYCYIRAPFNGTVSRSLYDVGSYISGAAQPVTLATIYKDDRMYTYFNVADNQWLSMLLSQNGKEKELPQNVIVRLGENGTQNYPATLDYLSPNVDLNTGTLNVRANLDNPKGILKSGLYVSITLPYAEAKQAVLVPEASIGTDQLGKYLYIVNDSNIVRYRHIEPGQLVNDTLRQIKSGLSPKEQYVTTALMKVRDGMKVKPVSVNHESSTSNR
;
A
#
# COMPACT_ATOMS: atom_id res chain seq x y z
N MET A 1 1.76 7.11 94.94
CA MET A 1 1.15 6.83 96.26
C MET A 1 0.17 5.70 96.12
N LYS A 2 0.39 4.63 96.99
CA LYS A 2 -0.59 3.72 97.57
C LYS A 2 -1.46 2.92 96.56
N LYS A 3 -1.43 1.68 96.56
CA LYS A 3 -1.50 0.49 97.47
C LYS A 3 -2.38 -0.51 96.73
N LEU A 4 -1.89 -1.73 96.48
CA LEU A 4 -2.15 -2.94 97.28
C LEU A 4 -3.61 -3.43 97.18
N MET A 5 -3.99 -4.70 96.92
CA MET A 5 -3.56 -5.90 97.57
C MET A 5 -4.42 -7.10 97.17
N TYR A 6 -3.82 -8.24 96.96
CA TYR A 6 -4.28 -9.62 97.23
C TYR A 6 -5.76 -10.05 97.08
N ILE A 7 -6.00 -11.19 96.41
CA ILE A 7 -6.38 -12.42 97.19
C ILE A 7 -6.30 -13.66 96.28
N PHE A 8 -5.57 -14.60 96.73
CA PHE A 8 -5.43 -16.03 96.50
C PHE A 8 -6.74 -16.77 96.88
N LEU A 9 -7.13 -17.81 96.07
CA LEU A 9 -7.67 -19.08 96.63
C LEU A 9 -7.88 -20.14 95.52
N ILE A 10 -7.03 -21.12 95.45
CA ILE A 10 -7.22 -22.59 95.68
C ILE A 10 -8.14 -23.36 94.73
N LEU A 11 -7.46 -24.22 93.96
CA LEU A 11 -7.64 -25.59 93.42
C LEU A 11 -8.78 -26.41 94.07
N PRO A 12 -9.50 -27.35 93.37
CA PRO A 12 -8.88 -28.63 93.06
C PRO A 12 -9.25 -29.34 91.76
N LEU A 13 -8.31 -30.13 91.30
CA LEU A 13 -8.28 -31.34 90.52
C LEU A 13 -9.58 -32.15 90.43
N ILE A 14 -10.04 -32.49 89.21
CA ILE A 14 -10.68 -33.77 88.95
C ILE A 14 -10.14 -34.30 87.60
N MET A 15 -9.30 -35.32 87.70
CA MET A 15 -8.99 -36.24 86.59
C MET A 15 -10.18 -37.17 86.35
N SER A 16 -10.61 -37.29 85.07
CA SER A 16 -11.20 -38.54 84.57
C SER A 16 -11.22 -38.63 83.04
N GLY A 17 -10.60 -39.67 82.59
CA GLY A 17 -11.15 -40.47 81.50
C GLY A 17 -10.69 -40.24 80.06
N CYS A 18 -9.56 -40.85 79.75
CA CYS A 18 -9.29 -41.27 78.37
C CYS A 18 -10.40 -42.09 77.77
N LYS A 19 -10.90 -41.69 76.63
CA LYS A 19 -11.42 -42.61 75.64
C LYS A 19 -11.10 -42.10 74.19
N GLY A 20 -10.50 -43.00 73.46
CA GLY A 20 -9.94 -42.90 72.13
C GLY A 20 -10.63 -41.94 71.16
N LYS A 21 -9.91 -40.96 70.69
CA LYS A 21 -10.24 -40.21 69.46
C LYS A 21 -9.96 -41.12 68.28
N LYS A 22 -11.03 -41.64 67.71
CA LYS A 22 -10.96 -42.10 66.29
C LYS A 22 -10.31 -40.98 65.51
N GLU A 23 -9.24 -41.30 64.81
CA GLU A 23 -8.71 -40.43 63.69
C GLU A 23 -9.89 -40.10 62.81
N ALA A 24 -10.34 -38.88 62.87
CA ALA A 24 -11.18 -38.34 61.83
C ALA A 24 -10.31 -38.37 60.52
N GLU A 25 -10.65 -39.25 59.63
CA GLU A 25 -10.22 -39.14 58.22
C GLU A 25 -10.39 -37.67 57.82
N ARG A 26 -9.27 -37.00 57.66
CA ARG A 26 -9.28 -35.72 56.95
C ARG A 26 -9.91 -35.97 55.60
N GLY A 27 -11.20 -35.72 55.46
CA GLY A 27 -11.88 -35.68 54.18
C GLY A 27 -11.07 -34.80 53.28
N GLY A 28 -10.39 -35.41 52.30
CA GLY A 28 -9.63 -34.69 51.31
C GLY A 28 -10.57 -33.66 50.68
N MET A 29 -10.14 -32.40 50.63
CA MET A 29 -10.88 -31.39 49.84
C MET A 29 -11.25 -32.01 48.50
N PRO A 30 -12.52 -31.90 48.10
CA PRO A 30 -12.93 -32.46 46.81
C PRO A 30 -11.99 -31.92 45.75
N THR A 31 -11.39 -32.83 44.98
CA THR A 31 -10.51 -32.44 43.85
C THR A 31 -11.27 -31.49 42.94
N PRO A 32 -10.77 -30.27 42.72
CA PRO A 32 -11.50 -29.28 41.96
C PRO A 32 -11.66 -29.75 40.50
N GLU A 33 -12.85 -29.55 39.96
CA GLU A 33 -13.13 -29.77 38.56
C GLU A 33 -12.55 -28.60 37.75
N ILE A 34 -11.72 -28.89 36.76
CA ILE A 34 -11.05 -27.91 35.92
C ILE A 34 -11.29 -28.23 34.45
N SER A 35 -11.68 -27.22 33.67
CA SER A 35 -11.87 -27.33 32.27
C SER A 35 -10.54 -27.50 31.53
N VAL A 36 -10.41 -28.56 30.74
CA VAL A 36 -9.23 -28.87 29.95
C VAL A 36 -9.60 -29.11 28.48
N ALA A 37 -8.66 -28.86 27.59
CA ALA A 37 -8.81 -29.15 26.18
C ALA A 37 -7.50 -29.64 25.56
N TYR A 38 -7.61 -30.32 24.43
CA TYR A 38 -6.47 -30.55 23.55
C TYR A 38 -6.25 -29.34 22.66
N PRO A 39 -5.01 -28.99 22.29
CA PRO A 39 -4.77 -27.91 21.34
C PRO A 39 -5.33 -28.24 19.97
N LEU A 40 -5.76 -27.20 19.24
CA LEU A 40 -6.15 -27.34 17.85
C LEU A 40 -4.89 -27.44 16.99
N VAL A 41 -4.86 -28.42 16.08
CA VAL A 41 -3.74 -28.60 15.14
C VAL A 41 -4.23 -28.36 13.73
N GLN A 42 -3.71 -27.31 13.11
CA GLN A 42 -4.07 -26.97 11.74
C GLN A 42 -2.92 -26.25 11.01
N ASN A 43 -2.98 -26.22 9.69
CA ASN A 43 -2.06 -25.41 8.90
C ASN A 43 -2.47 -23.95 9.01
N ILE A 44 -1.52 -23.07 9.26
CA ILE A 44 -1.73 -21.63 9.32
C ILE A 44 -0.77 -20.91 8.41
N THR A 45 -1.22 -19.81 7.83
CA THR A 45 -0.36 -18.87 7.11
C THR A 45 0.16 -17.83 8.09
N LEU A 46 1.47 -17.73 8.19
CA LEU A 46 2.12 -16.71 8.99
C LEU A 46 2.14 -15.40 8.21
N THR A 47 1.63 -14.35 8.83
CA THR A 47 1.51 -13.02 8.22
C THR A 47 2.25 -11.97 9.02
N LYS A 48 2.65 -10.90 8.37
CA LYS A 48 3.19 -9.72 9.04
C LYS A 48 2.60 -8.46 8.44
N ASP A 49 2.31 -7.50 9.30
CA ASP A 49 1.77 -6.20 8.90
C ASP A 49 2.90 -5.19 8.69
N TYR A 50 2.80 -4.45 7.60
CA TYR A 50 3.71 -3.38 7.23
C TYR A 50 2.93 -2.08 7.03
N PRO A 51 3.44 -0.96 7.57
CA PRO A 51 2.85 0.35 7.31
C PRO A 51 3.13 0.81 5.89
N GLY A 52 2.17 1.46 5.27
CA GLY A 52 2.31 2.05 3.94
C GLY A 52 1.34 3.18 3.68
N TYR A 53 1.45 3.78 2.50
CA TYR A 53 0.56 4.83 2.05
C TYR A 53 0.05 4.50 0.65
N LEU A 54 -1.21 4.83 0.40
CA LEU A 54 -1.78 4.72 -0.93
C LEU A 54 -1.26 5.86 -1.81
N THR A 55 -0.95 5.51 -3.06
CA THR A 55 -0.66 6.46 -4.13
C THR A 55 -1.49 6.10 -5.35
N THR A 56 -1.75 7.07 -6.22
CA THR A 56 -2.39 6.80 -7.51
C THR A 56 -1.42 6.16 -8.49
N GLU A 57 -1.94 5.45 -9.48
CA GLU A 57 -1.14 4.85 -10.55
C GLU A 57 -0.30 5.90 -11.29
N GLN A 58 -0.90 7.06 -11.58
CA GLN A 58 -0.24 8.20 -12.20
C GLN A 58 -0.78 9.50 -11.63
N THR A 59 0.12 10.46 -11.50
CA THR A 59 -0.22 11.84 -11.12
C THR A 59 0.47 12.78 -12.09
N VAL A 60 -0.29 13.65 -12.76
CA VAL A 60 0.25 14.60 -13.73
C VAL A 60 -0.24 16.01 -13.40
N ASN A 61 0.68 16.96 -13.35
CA ASN A 61 0.37 18.37 -13.27
C ASN A 61 -0.02 18.89 -14.66
N LEU A 62 -1.21 19.42 -14.77
CA LEU A 62 -1.69 20.12 -15.97
C LEU A 62 -1.05 21.51 -15.97
N VAL A 63 -0.13 21.72 -16.89
CA VAL A 63 0.67 22.95 -16.93
C VAL A 63 0.34 23.79 -18.13
N ALA A 64 0.28 25.09 -17.96
CA ALA A 64 0.31 26.07 -19.03
C ALA A 64 1.74 26.21 -19.57
N ARG A 65 1.88 26.28 -20.90
CA ARG A 65 3.15 26.46 -21.62
C ARG A 65 3.19 27.73 -22.48
N VAL A 66 2.12 28.51 -22.41
CA VAL A 66 1.94 29.76 -23.16
C VAL A 66 1.47 30.85 -22.22
N ASN A 67 1.63 32.10 -22.63
CA ASN A 67 1.17 33.25 -21.88
C ASN A 67 -0.25 33.65 -22.34
N GLY A 68 -1.06 34.15 -21.43
CA GLY A 68 -2.39 34.67 -21.75
C GLY A 68 -3.35 34.63 -20.58
N ALA A 69 -4.51 35.23 -20.72
CA ALA A 69 -5.57 35.17 -19.73
C ALA A 69 -6.21 33.76 -19.74
N LEU A 70 -6.51 33.23 -18.58
CA LEU A 70 -7.29 31.98 -18.44
C LEU A 70 -8.74 32.29 -18.84
N GLN A 71 -9.15 31.83 -20.05
CA GLN A 71 -10.46 32.13 -20.61
C GLN A 71 -11.57 31.26 -20.01
N SER A 72 -11.27 29.98 -19.76
CA SER A 72 -12.23 29.04 -19.17
C SER A 72 -11.57 27.87 -18.45
N ALA A 73 -12.31 27.34 -17.47
CA ALA A 73 -12.05 26.07 -16.81
C ALA A 73 -13.33 25.21 -16.92
N SER A 74 -13.31 24.19 -17.80
CA SER A 74 -14.50 23.45 -18.23
C SER A 74 -14.64 22.11 -17.52
N PHE A 75 -14.51 22.10 -16.20
CA PHE A 75 -14.67 20.90 -15.35
C PHE A 75 -15.15 21.30 -13.96
N THR A 76 -15.70 20.34 -13.22
CA THR A 76 -16.01 20.51 -11.79
C THR A 76 -14.86 19.95 -10.96
N PRO A 77 -14.29 20.69 -10.00
CA PRO A 77 -13.24 20.21 -9.12
C PRO A 77 -13.61 18.91 -8.41
N GLY A 78 -12.68 17.96 -8.35
CA GLY A 78 -12.88 16.66 -7.70
C GLY A 78 -13.70 15.66 -8.51
N THR A 79 -14.10 15.98 -9.75
CA THR A 79 -14.86 15.07 -10.61
C THR A 79 -13.94 14.30 -11.56
N ARG A 80 -14.47 13.19 -12.07
CA ARG A 80 -13.80 12.35 -13.04
C ARG A 80 -13.92 12.95 -14.45
N VAL A 81 -12.80 12.96 -15.17
CA VAL A 81 -12.69 13.46 -16.54
C VAL A 81 -12.18 12.35 -17.46
N LYS A 82 -12.50 12.47 -18.76
CA LYS A 82 -12.08 11.52 -19.79
C LYS A 82 -10.81 12.00 -20.47
N GLN A 83 -9.99 11.06 -20.95
CA GLN A 83 -8.85 11.36 -21.80
C GLN A 83 -9.27 12.23 -22.99
N GLY A 84 -8.49 13.28 -23.29
CA GLY A 84 -8.78 14.23 -24.35
C GLY A 84 -9.82 15.30 -24.00
N GLN A 85 -10.54 15.20 -22.88
CA GLN A 85 -11.49 16.22 -22.45
C GLN A 85 -10.80 17.55 -22.27
N LEU A 86 -11.36 18.63 -22.84
CA LEU A 86 -10.87 19.99 -22.67
C LEU A 86 -11.12 20.45 -21.24
N LEU A 87 -10.06 20.88 -20.55
CA LEU A 87 -10.13 21.30 -19.16
C LEU A 87 -9.92 22.80 -19.01
N PHE A 88 -8.91 23.36 -19.69
CA PHE A 88 -8.63 24.78 -19.64
C PHE A 88 -8.44 25.37 -21.04
N VAL A 89 -8.79 26.62 -21.20
CA VAL A 89 -8.50 27.41 -22.38
C VAL A 89 -7.78 28.68 -21.94
N ILE A 90 -6.58 28.88 -22.43
CA ILE A 90 -5.85 30.15 -22.37
C ILE A 90 -6.18 30.92 -23.64
N GLU A 91 -6.36 32.22 -23.52
CA GLU A 91 -6.75 33.09 -24.61
C GLU A 91 -5.96 32.81 -25.91
N PRO A 92 -6.63 32.29 -26.97
CA PRO A 92 -5.94 31.81 -28.17
C PRO A 92 -5.78 32.84 -29.27
N THR A 93 -6.29 34.08 -29.08
CA THR A 93 -6.42 35.08 -30.14
C THR A 93 -5.10 35.38 -30.84
N ILE A 94 -4.07 35.77 -30.08
CA ILE A 94 -2.73 36.06 -30.60
C ILE A 94 -2.11 34.83 -31.29
N TYR A 95 -2.33 33.65 -30.76
CA TYR A 95 -1.79 32.39 -31.31
C TYR A 95 -2.48 31.99 -32.61
N LYS A 96 -3.78 32.29 -32.81
CA LYS A 96 -4.51 32.13 -34.05
C LYS A 96 -3.98 33.09 -35.11
N ASP A 97 -3.76 34.35 -34.73
CA ASP A 97 -3.21 35.36 -35.62
C ASP A 97 -1.79 34.97 -36.12
N ASN A 98 -0.95 34.43 -35.22
CA ASN A 98 0.36 33.90 -35.57
C ASN A 98 0.29 32.73 -36.59
N VAL A 99 -0.68 31.84 -36.43
CA VAL A 99 -0.93 30.76 -37.41
C VAL A 99 -1.31 31.35 -38.76
N THR A 100 -2.26 32.27 -38.79
CA THR A 100 -2.69 32.93 -40.06
C THR A 100 -1.53 33.67 -40.72
N GLN A 101 -0.68 34.32 -39.95
CA GLN A 101 0.54 34.99 -40.49
C GLN A 101 1.52 33.98 -41.07
N ALA A 102 1.77 32.88 -40.38
CA ALA A 102 2.69 31.83 -40.85
C ALA A 102 2.13 31.10 -42.11
N GLU A 103 0.82 30.88 -42.19
CA GLU A 103 0.16 30.36 -43.42
C GLU A 103 0.36 31.28 -44.60
N ALA A 104 0.24 32.59 -44.40
CA ALA A 104 0.49 33.57 -45.47
C ALA A 104 1.95 33.56 -45.93
N GLN A 105 2.92 33.43 -44.99
CA GLN A 105 4.34 33.30 -45.32
C GLN A 105 4.63 32.02 -46.11
N LEU A 106 4.05 30.89 -45.73
CA LEU A 106 4.18 29.63 -46.47
C LEU A 106 3.62 29.76 -47.90
N LYS A 107 2.46 30.37 -48.06
CA LYS A 107 1.86 30.63 -49.39
C LYS A 107 2.76 31.48 -50.26
N THR A 108 3.42 32.50 -49.72
CA THR A 108 4.38 33.33 -50.42
C THR A 108 5.60 32.52 -50.87
N ALA A 109 6.18 31.72 -49.98
CA ALA A 109 7.33 30.85 -50.30
C ALA A 109 7.00 29.81 -51.34
N LEU A 110 5.80 29.22 -51.31
CA LEU A 110 5.34 28.29 -52.36
C LEU A 110 5.21 28.95 -53.73
N ALA A 111 4.67 30.18 -53.82
CA ALA A 111 4.59 30.95 -55.06
C ALA A 111 5.97 31.27 -55.60
N GLN A 112 6.95 31.61 -54.76
CA GLN A 112 8.36 31.83 -55.17
C GLN A 112 8.99 30.54 -55.68
N LEU A 113 8.76 29.42 -55.04
CA LEU A 113 9.26 28.13 -55.51
C LEU A 113 8.67 27.76 -56.88
N GLU A 114 7.38 27.96 -57.07
CA GLU A 114 6.72 27.72 -58.35
C GLU A 114 7.31 28.59 -59.45
N TYR A 115 7.53 29.89 -59.20
CA TYR A 115 8.21 30.78 -60.09
C TYR A 115 9.64 30.30 -60.46
N ALA A 116 10.44 29.95 -59.44
CA ALA A 116 11.80 29.46 -59.63
C ALA A 116 11.84 28.18 -60.49
N ARG A 117 10.96 27.21 -60.17
CA ARG A 117 10.82 25.96 -60.98
C ARG A 117 10.44 26.21 -62.42
N ASN A 118 9.47 27.08 -62.66
CA ASN A 118 9.03 27.45 -64.01
C ASN A 118 10.12 28.17 -64.76
N ASN A 119 10.90 29.03 -64.08
CA ASN A 119 12.05 29.69 -64.69
C ASN A 119 13.17 28.69 -65.05
N TYR A 120 13.54 27.83 -64.11
CA TYR A 120 14.54 26.78 -64.36
C TYR A 120 14.16 25.86 -65.53
N SER A 121 12.89 25.43 -65.58
CA SER A 121 12.38 24.61 -66.68
C SER A 121 12.52 25.30 -68.04
N ARG A 122 12.19 26.60 -68.13
CA ARG A 122 12.35 27.40 -69.33
C ARG A 122 13.82 27.58 -69.70
N MET A 123 14.72 27.86 -68.75
CA MET A 123 16.16 28.00 -69.01
C MET A 123 16.77 26.68 -69.47
N LYS A 124 16.34 25.56 -68.87
CA LYS A 124 16.79 24.24 -69.28
C LYS A 124 16.35 23.87 -70.70
N GLU A 125 15.17 24.29 -71.16
CA GLU A 125 14.70 24.10 -72.53
C GLU A 125 15.46 25.00 -73.54
N ALA A 126 15.67 26.26 -73.17
CA ALA A 126 16.43 27.22 -73.97
C ALA A 126 17.91 26.82 -74.17
N LEU A 127 18.49 26.08 -73.23
CA LEU A 127 19.84 25.56 -73.36
C LEU A 127 19.97 24.52 -74.47
N LYS A 128 18.91 23.77 -74.77
CA LYS A 128 18.91 22.79 -75.89
C LYS A 128 19.09 23.42 -77.26
N SER A 129 18.70 24.70 -77.36
CA SER A 129 18.85 25.50 -78.57
C SER A 129 20.02 26.51 -78.51
N ASP A 130 20.95 26.33 -77.55
CA ASP A 130 22.08 27.23 -77.26
C ASP A 130 21.69 28.71 -77.05
N ALA A 131 20.43 28.99 -76.72
CA ALA A 131 19.94 30.34 -76.50
C ALA A 131 20.35 30.95 -75.16
N VAL A 132 20.84 30.12 -74.18
CA VAL A 132 21.30 30.55 -72.88
C VAL A 132 22.59 29.82 -72.49
N SER A 133 23.37 30.39 -71.55
CA SER A 133 24.60 29.76 -71.06
C SER A 133 24.33 28.73 -70.01
N ARG A 134 25.20 27.72 -69.82
CA ARG A 134 25.16 26.74 -68.72
C ARG A 134 25.18 27.39 -67.35
N ILE A 135 25.87 28.52 -67.20
CA ILE A 135 25.93 29.27 -65.94
C ILE A 135 24.55 29.81 -65.55
N GLN A 136 23.76 30.31 -66.53
CA GLN A 136 22.39 30.78 -66.29
C GLN A 136 21.44 29.64 -65.83
N VAL A 137 21.62 28.44 -66.39
CA VAL A 137 20.86 27.26 -65.98
C VAL A 137 21.23 26.84 -64.53
N LEU A 138 22.54 26.80 -64.20
CA LEU A 138 23.02 26.54 -62.89
C LEU A 138 22.50 27.57 -61.83
N GLN A 139 22.47 28.84 -62.22
CA GLN A 139 21.89 29.89 -61.37
C GLN A 139 20.40 29.69 -61.14
N ALA A 140 19.64 29.30 -62.15
CA ALA A 140 18.22 29.01 -62.06
C ALA A 140 17.97 27.74 -61.13
N GLU A 141 18.84 26.75 -61.26
CA GLU A 141 18.81 25.57 -60.41
C GLU A 141 19.10 25.91 -58.96
N SER A 142 20.10 26.75 -58.70
CA SER A 142 20.39 27.26 -57.35
C SER A 142 19.21 28.04 -56.74
N ASN A 143 18.52 28.83 -57.54
CA ASN A 143 17.34 29.59 -57.14
C ASN A 143 16.18 28.65 -56.78
N VAL A 144 16.04 27.49 -57.45
CA VAL A 144 15.05 26.45 -57.03
C VAL A 144 15.43 25.85 -55.67
N ALA A 145 16.74 25.56 -55.47
CA ALA A 145 17.20 25.03 -54.20
C ALA A 145 16.97 26.03 -53.05
N GLU A 146 17.25 27.31 -53.27
CA GLU A 146 17.01 28.39 -52.34
C GLU A 146 15.51 28.55 -51.98
N ALA A 147 14.66 28.59 -53.01
CA ALA A 147 13.21 28.68 -52.83
C ALA A 147 12.63 27.43 -52.11
N THR A 148 13.20 26.24 -52.37
CA THR A 148 12.83 25.02 -51.68
C THR A 148 13.17 25.09 -50.17
N ALA A 149 14.36 25.61 -49.84
CA ALA A 149 14.75 25.82 -48.44
C ALA A 149 13.86 26.86 -47.75
N ALA A 150 13.45 27.93 -48.47
CA ALA A 150 12.51 28.93 -47.96
C ALA A 150 11.14 28.35 -47.64
N VAL A 151 10.62 27.42 -48.47
CA VAL A 151 9.38 26.68 -48.19
C VAL A 151 9.53 25.85 -46.91
N SER A 152 10.60 25.06 -46.75
CA SER A 152 10.85 24.25 -45.56
C SER A 152 10.93 25.09 -44.27
N ASN A 153 11.54 26.27 -44.35
CA ASN A 153 11.60 27.21 -43.23
C ASN A 153 10.20 27.76 -42.85
N ALA A 154 9.39 28.13 -43.85
CA ALA A 154 8.02 28.59 -43.65
C ALA A 154 7.11 27.50 -43.09
N GLU A 155 7.26 26.24 -43.53
CA GLU A 155 6.57 25.06 -42.94
C GLU A 155 6.92 24.84 -41.47
N ALA A 156 8.20 24.93 -41.11
CA ALA A 156 8.66 24.80 -39.73
C ALA A 156 8.09 25.93 -38.86
N THR A 157 8.02 27.16 -39.40
CA THR A 157 7.43 28.30 -38.69
C THR A 157 5.93 28.11 -38.46
N LEU A 158 5.18 27.63 -39.46
CA LEU A 158 3.77 27.32 -39.34
C LEU A 158 3.51 26.21 -38.34
N ASN A 159 4.30 25.15 -38.36
CA ASN A 159 4.20 24.07 -37.39
C ASN A 159 4.42 24.58 -35.95
N THR A 160 5.39 25.45 -35.72
CA THR A 160 5.64 26.08 -34.43
C THR A 160 4.43 26.90 -33.97
N ALA A 161 3.82 27.68 -34.87
CA ALA A 161 2.62 28.46 -34.56
C ALA A 161 1.43 27.53 -34.18
N HIS A 162 1.22 26.43 -34.88
CA HIS A 162 0.21 25.43 -34.55
C HIS A 162 0.44 24.77 -33.19
N ILE A 163 1.69 24.40 -32.86
CA ILE A 163 2.04 23.83 -31.55
C ILE A 163 1.71 24.82 -30.45
N ASN A 164 2.07 26.09 -30.60
CA ASN A 164 1.78 27.12 -29.58
C ASN A 164 0.27 27.36 -29.43
N LEU A 165 -0.49 27.36 -30.54
CA LEU A 165 -1.95 27.40 -30.47
C LEU A 165 -2.52 26.17 -29.78
N GLY A 166 -1.95 24.99 -30.01
CA GLY A 166 -2.31 23.75 -29.31
C GLY A 166 -2.14 23.86 -27.82
N TYR A 167 -1.10 24.52 -27.34
CA TYR A 167 -0.85 24.74 -25.93
C TYR A 167 -1.87 25.66 -25.24
N CYS A 168 -2.66 26.41 -25.99
CA CYS A 168 -3.78 27.18 -25.43
C CYS A 168 -4.91 26.28 -24.92
N TYR A 169 -5.02 25.04 -25.40
CA TYR A 169 -6.09 24.09 -25.07
C TYR A 169 -5.55 22.92 -24.24
N ILE A 170 -5.63 23.04 -22.92
CA ILE A 170 -5.15 22.05 -21.99
C ILE A 170 -6.20 20.93 -21.84
N ARG A 171 -5.82 19.70 -22.19
CA ARG A 171 -6.68 18.53 -22.17
C ARG A 171 -6.18 17.49 -21.16
N ALA A 172 -7.10 16.65 -20.69
CA ALA A 172 -6.77 15.52 -19.82
C ALA A 172 -5.90 14.49 -20.57
N PRO A 173 -4.72 14.12 -20.04
CA PRO A 173 -3.83 13.14 -20.68
C PRO A 173 -4.33 11.70 -20.57
N PHE A 174 -5.16 11.40 -19.59
CA PHE A 174 -5.78 10.10 -19.31
C PHE A 174 -7.11 10.26 -18.57
N ASN A 175 -7.85 9.17 -18.41
CA ASN A 175 -9.04 9.14 -17.56
C ASN A 175 -8.63 9.22 -16.10
N GLY A 176 -9.22 10.12 -15.31
CA GLY A 176 -8.87 10.27 -13.90
C GLY A 176 -9.67 11.36 -13.21
N THR A 177 -9.35 11.61 -11.96
CA THR A 177 -9.97 12.66 -11.14
C THR A 177 -9.10 13.91 -11.16
N VAL A 178 -9.70 15.06 -11.50
CA VAL A 178 -9.00 16.35 -11.53
C VAL A 178 -9.14 17.08 -10.20
N SER A 179 -8.05 17.71 -9.73
CA SER A 179 -8.07 18.57 -8.54
C SER A 179 -8.83 19.88 -8.79
N ARG A 180 -8.87 20.75 -7.78
CA ARG A 180 -9.32 22.14 -8.00
C ARG A 180 -8.34 22.88 -8.91
N SER A 181 -8.86 23.87 -9.63
CA SER A 181 -8.02 24.87 -10.29
C SER A 181 -7.22 25.67 -9.27
N LEU A 182 -5.97 26.00 -9.60
CA LEU A 182 -5.10 26.88 -8.80
C LEU A 182 -5.25 28.34 -9.22
N TYR A 183 -5.87 28.61 -10.35
CA TYR A 183 -6.10 29.96 -10.90
C TYR A 183 -7.56 30.13 -11.27
N ASP A 184 -8.07 31.32 -11.07
CA ASP A 184 -9.43 31.67 -11.45
C ASP A 184 -9.50 32.14 -12.91
N VAL A 185 -10.65 31.96 -13.55
CA VAL A 185 -10.93 32.48 -14.89
C VAL A 185 -10.74 34.00 -14.88
N GLY A 186 -10.01 34.52 -15.86
CA GLY A 186 -9.58 35.92 -15.96
C GLY A 186 -8.16 36.19 -15.45
N SER A 187 -7.56 35.25 -14.69
CA SER A 187 -6.17 35.39 -14.25
C SER A 187 -5.22 35.32 -15.45
N TYR A 188 -4.18 36.16 -15.44
CA TYR A 188 -3.13 36.11 -16.43
C TYR A 188 -2.10 35.05 -16.07
N ILE A 189 -1.80 34.14 -16.98
CA ILE A 189 -0.88 33.03 -16.83
C ILE A 189 0.40 33.34 -17.63
N SER A 190 1.56 33.22 -16.98
CA SER A 190 2.88 33.43 -17.59
C SER A 190 3.61 32.07 -17.75
N GLY A 191 3.08 31.21 -18.63
CA GLY A 191 3.55 29.82 -18.78
C GLY A 191 4.68 29.61 -19.80
N ALA A 192 5.02 30.63 -20.62
CA ALA A 192 5.99 30.48 -21.70
C ALA A 192 7.44 30.38 -21.20
N ALA A 193 7.80 31.15 -20.16
CA ALA A 193 9.16 31.16 -19.59
C ALA A 193 9.36 29.97 -18.62
N GLN A 194 8.33 29.68 -17.83
CA GLN A 194 8.32 28.58 -16.85
C GLN A 194 6.92 27.95 -16.82
N PRO A 195 6.80 26.61 -17.00
CA PRO A 195 5.50 25.97 -16.95
C PRO A 195 4.78 26.23 -15.63
N VAL A 196 3.53 26.70 -15.70
CA VAL A 196 2.70 27.03 -14.55
C VAL A 196 1.64 25.93 -14.35
N THR A 197 1.62 25.33 -13.18
CA THR A 197 0.62 24.29 -12.85
C THR A 197 -0.75 24.93 -12.63
N LEU A 198 -1.74 24.50 -13.41
CA LEU A 198 -3.15 24.94 -13.30
C LEU A 198 -4.00 24.03 -12.43
N ALA A 199 -3.79 22.73 -12.52
CA ALA A 199 -4.44 21.70 -11.72
C ALA A 199 -3.60 20.42 -11.77
N THR A 200 -3.97 19.43 -10.95
CA THR A 200 -3.37 18.09 -10.98
C THR A 200 -4.44 17.06 -11.34
N ILE A 201 -4.12 16.12 -12.21
CA ILE A 201 -4.99 14.99 -12.53
C ILE A 201 -4.39 13.71 -11.96
N TYR A 202 -5.24 12.89 -11.36
CA TYR A 202 -4.91 11.64 -10.69
C TYR A 202 -5.57 10.48 -11.43
N LYS A 203 -4.77 9.49 -11.85
CA LYS A 203 -5.30 8.22 -12.38
C LYS A 203 -5.57 7.31 -11.19
N ASP A 204 -6.78 7.36 -10.68
CA ASP A 204 -7.19 6.75 -9.42
C ASP A 204 -8.09 5.50 -9.56
N ASP A 205 -8.16 4.93 -10.76
CA ASP A 205 -8.82 3.63 -11.02
C ASP A 205 -8.13 2.47 -10.32
N ARG A 206 -6.81 2.55 -10.24
CA ARG A 206 -5.91 1.70 -9.48
C ARG A 206 -5.12 2.53 -8.51
N MET A 207 -4.86 1.93 -7.36
CA MET A 207 -4.00 2.50 -6.34
C MET A 207 -2.78 1.61 -6.16
N TYR A 208 -1.67 2.24 -5.86
CA TYR A 208 -0.45 1.57 -5.41
C TYR A 208 -0.25 1.82 -3.93
N THR A 209 0.32 0.85 -3.25
CA THR A 209 0.88 1.05 -1.92
C THR A 209 2.33 0.59 -1.90
N TYR A 210 3.19 1.42 -1.33
CA TYR A 210 4.59 1.11 -1.13
C TYR A 210 4.83 0.83 0.35
N PHE A 211 5.59 -0.20 0.63
CA PHE A 211 6.00 -0.56 1.97
C PHE A 211 7.41 -1.15 1.96
N ASN A 212 8.06 -1.13 3.11
CA ASN A 212 9.45 -1.55 3.23
C ASN A 212 9.53 -2.85 4.04
N VAL A 213 10.21 -3.84 3.48
CA VAL A 213 10.49 -5.13 4.12
C VAL A 213 11.96 -5.18 4.50
N ALA A 214 12.26 -5.53 5.75
CA ALA A 214 13.66 -5.66 6.19
C ALA A 214 14.38 -6.77 5.42
N ASP A 215 15.65 -6.55 5.09
CA ASP A 215 16.48 -7.43 4.28
C ASP A 215 16.58 -8.87 4.85
N ASN A 216 16.77 -8.99 6.17
CA ASN A 216 16.81 -10.26 6.87
C ASN A 216 15.49 -11.04 6.78
N GLN A 217 14.34 -10.33 6.78
CA GLN A 217 13.04 -10.94 6.60
C GLN A 217 12.83 -11.41 5.16
N TRP A 218 13.20 -10.55 4.20
CA TRP A 218 13.19 -10.91 2.79
C TRP A 218 14.00 -12.16 2.54
N LEU A 219 15.22 -12.21 3.05
CA LEU A 219 16.10 -13.38 2.93
C LEU A 219 15.47 -14.64 3.56
N SER A 220 14.82 -14.50 4.72
CA SER A 220 14.11 -15.61 5.37
C SER A 220 12.96 -16.14 4.52
N MET A 221 12.19 -15.25 3.88
CA MET A 221 11.12 -15.61 2.93
C MET A 221 11.68 -16.36 1.73
N LEU A 222 12.75 -15.84 1.14
CA LEU A 222 13.40 -16.43 -0.03
C LEU A 222 13.95 -17.83 0.27
N LEU A 223 14.61 -18.01 1.41
CA LEU A 223 15.17 -19.29 1.85
C LEU A 223 14.07 -20.32 2.17
N SER A 224 12.94 -19.88 2.76
CA SER A 224 11.80 -20.76 3.06
C SER A 224 11.15 -21.34 1.79
N GLN A 225 11.34 -20.69 0.66
CA GLN A 225 10.77 -21.06 -0.64
C GLN A 225 11.84 -21.65 -1.62
N ASN A 226 12.94 -22.20 -1.10
CA ASN A 226 14.01 -22.78 -1.90
C ASN A 226 14.65 -21.79 -2.92
N GLY A 227 14.68 -20.52 -2.61
CA GLY A 227 15.29 -19.49 -3.45
C GLY A 227 14.53 -19.11 -4.71
N LYS A 228 13.27 -19.52 -4.84
CA LYS A 228 12.45 -19.17 -6.00
C LYS A 228 11.66 -17.88 -5.75
N GLU A 229 12.20 -16.78 -6.21
CA GLU A 229 11.59 -15.45 -6.10
C GLU A 229 10.19 -15.36 -6.75
N LYS A 230 9.94 -16.18 -7.78
CA LYS A 230 8.62 -16.27 -8.45
C LYS A 230 7.50 -16.91 -7.61
N GLU A 231 7.84 -17.60 -6.53
CA GLU A 231 6.88 -18.25 -5.63
C GLU A 231 6.53 -17.39 -4.41
N LEU A 232 7.02 -16.13 -4.35
CA LEU A 232 6.60 -15.20 -3.31
C LEU A 232 5.10 -14.95 -3.36
N PRO A 233 4.46 -14.80 -2.21
CA PRO A 233 3.03 -14.59 -2.15
C PRO A 233 2.67 -13.34 -2.94
N GLN A 234 1.96 -13.53 -4.05
CA GLN A 234 1.53 -12.42 -4.90
C GLN A 234 0.37 -11.64 -4.29
N ASN A 235 -0.44 -12.30 -3.45
CA ASN A 235 -1.64 -11.72 -2.87
C ASN A 235 -1.37 -11.22 -1.45
N VAL A 236 -1.69 -9.97 -1.21
CA VAL A 236 -1.63 -9.30 0.09
C VAL A 236 -2.96 -8.67 0.41
N ILE A 237 -3.19 -8.39 1.68
CA ILE A 237 -4.40 -7.69 2.13
C ILE A 237 -3.99 -6.29 2.57
N VAL A 238 -4.65 -5.28 2.01
CA VAL A 238 -4.49 -3.89 2.42
C VAL A 238 -5.67 -3.49 3.29
N ARG A 239 -5.38 -3.02 4.50
CA ARG A 239 -6.36 -2.52 5.48
C ARG A 239 -6.22 -1.03 5.64
N LEU A 240 -7.35 -0.30 5.67
CA LEU A 240 -7.38 1.13 5.89
C LEU A 240 -7.37 1.45 7.40
N GLY A 241 -6.39 2.25 7.85
CA GLY A 241 -6.23 2.63 9.25
C GLY A 241 -5.77 1.49 10.16
N GLU A 242 -5.51 1.79 11.43
CA GLU A 242 -5.01 0.81 12.41
C GLU A 242 -6.06 -0.26 12.78
N ASN A 243 -7.35 0.09 12.77
CA ASN A 243 -8.47 -0.79 13.11
C ASN A 243 -9.41 -1.02 11.93
N GLY A 244 -8.91 -0.89 10.70
CA GLY A 244 -9.73 -0.98 9.49
C GLY A 244 -10.43 -2.32 9.36
N THR A 245 -11.75 -2.30 9.35
CA THR A 245 -12.59 -3.48 9.14
C THR A 245 -12.70 -3.88 7.67
N GLN A 246 -12.30 -2.98 6.75
CA GLN A 246 -12.36 -3.24 5.32
C GLN A 246 -11.02 -3.76 4.80
N ASN A 247 -11.06 -4.96 4.25
CA ASN A 247 -9.95 -5.63 3.61
C ASN A 247 -10.04 -5.43 2.09
N TYR A 248 -8.97 -4.90 1.51
CA TYR A 248 -8.82 -4.74 0.07
C TYR A 248 -7.77 -5.75 -0.42
N PRO A 249 -8.17 -6.70 -1.28
CA PRO A 249 -7.19 -7.59 -1.90
C PRO A 249 -6.28 -6.78 -2.81
N ALA A 250 -4.98 -7.03 -2.71
CA ALA A 250 -3.97 -6.39 -3.51
C ALA A 250 -2.97 -7.43 -4.01
N THR A 251 -2.30 -7.10 -5.11
CA THR A 251 -1.30 -7.99 -5.73
C THR A 251 0.06 -7.31 -5.71
N LEU A 252 1.09 -8.03 -5.27
CA LEU A 252 2.47 -7.56 -5.38
C LEU A 252 2.87 -7.53 -6.85
N ASP A 253 3.35 -6.41 -7.34
CA ASP A 253 3.74 -6.21 -8.73
C ASP A 253 5.17 -5.66 -8.90
N TYR A 254 5.79 -5.20 -7.82
CA TYR A 254 7.14 -4.68 -7.85
C TYR A 254 7.88 -4.96 -6.55
N LEU A 255 9.13 -5.38 -6.71
CA LEU A 255 10.12 -5.49 -5.67
C LEU A 255 11.36 -4.71 -6.10
N SER A 256 11.90 -3.89 -5.21
CA SER A 256 13.15 -3.18 -5.48
C SER A 256 14.30 -4.16 -5.75
N PRO A 257 15.10 -3.96 -6.81
CA PRO A 257 16.25 -4.81 -7.10
C PRO A 257 17.42 -4.58 -6.14
N ASN A 258 17.35 -3.57 -5.29
CA ASN A 258 18.39 -3.19 -4.33
C ASN A 258 17.80 -2.95 -2.94
N VAL A 259 18.64 -3.19 -1.92
CA VAL A 259 18.38 -2.81 -0.53
C VAL A 259 18.79 -1.36 -0.33
N ASP A 260 17.96 -0.57 0.31
CA ASP A 260 18.34 0.77 0.79
C ASP A 260 19.33 0.60 1.95
N LEU A 261 20.57 1.04 1.74
CA LEU A 261 21.65 0.89 2.71
C LEU A 261 21.46 1.73 3.99
N ASN A 262 20.63 2.78 3.94
CA ASN A 262 20.37 3.61 5.11
C ASN A 262 19.39 2.96 6.08
N THR A 263 18.45 2.17 5.55
CA THR A 263 17.37 1.56 6.32
C THR A 263 17.46 0.04 6.44
N GLY A 264 18.30 -0.62 5.61
CA GLY A 264 18.40 -2.07 5.52
C GLY A 264 17.10 -2.71 5.04
N THR A 265 16.35 -2.03 4.15
CA THR A 265 15.04 -2.50 3.69
C THR A 265 14.95 -2.55 2.17
N LEU A 266 14.08 -3.45 1.67
CA LEU A 266 13.65 -3.48 0.28
C LEU A 266 12.29 -2.80 0.16
N ASN A 267 12.15 -1.96 -0.86
CA ASN A 267 10.88 -1.35 -1.19
C ASN A 267 10.03 -2.30 -2.04
N VAL A 268 8.81 -2.54 -1.59
CA VAL A 268 7.84 -3.43 -2.24
C VAL A 268 6.61 -2.63 -2.59
N ARG A 269 6.00 -2.93 -3.74
CA ARG A 269 4.74 -2.32 -4.18
C ARG A 269 3.67 -3.37 -4.35
N ALA A 270 2.48 -3.04 -3.88
CA ALA A 270 1.27 -3.76 -4.22
C ALA A 270 0.29 -2.84 -4.95
N ASN A 271 -0.45 -3.40 -5.90
CA ASN A 271 -1.53 -2.72 -6.60
C ASN A 271 -2.89 -3.24 -6.12
N LEU A 272 -3.88 -2.35 -6.09
CA LEU A 272 -5.26 -2.66 -5.74
C LEU A 272 -6.23 -1.84 -6.58
N ASP A 273 -7.37 -2.43 -6.90
CA ASP A 273 -8.40 -1.76 -7.69
C ASP A 273 -9.22 -0.78 -6.84
N ASN A 274 -9.59 0.34 -7.44
CA ASN A 274 -10.40 1.39 -6.81
C ASN A 274 -11.60 1.80 -7.70
N PRO A 275 -12.46 0.87 -8.10
CA PRO A 275 -13.53 1.15 -9.07
C PRO A 275 -14.55 2.19 -8.58
N LYS A 276 -14.73 2.32 -7.28
CA LYS A 276 -15.63 3.30 -6.66
C LYS A 276 -14.98 4.66 -6.39
N GLY A 277 -13.66 4.81 -6.60
CA GLY A 277 -12.94 6.05 -6.33
C GLY A 277 -12.91 6.47 -4.85
N ILE A 278 -13.15 5.54 -3.92
CA ILE A 278 -13.19 5.79 -2.48
C ILE A 278 -11.79 5.97 -1.91
N LEU A 279 -10.85 5.17 -2.41
CA LEU A 279 -9.46 5.23 -1.99
C LEU A 279 -8.81 6.50 -2.53
N LYS A 280 -8.09 7.21 -1.67
CA LYS A 280 -7.41 8.46 -2.03
C LYS A 280 -5.92 8.34 -1.79
N SER A 281 -5.14 9.02 -2.64
CA SER A 281 -3.69 9.14 -2.44
C SER A 281 -3.40 9.81 -1.10
N GLY A 282 -2.39 9.31 -0.38
CA GLY A 282 -1.99 9.79 0.93
C GLY A 282 -2.67 9.08 2.11
N LEU A 283 -3.66 8.21 1.88
CA LEU A 283 -4.25 7.42 2.96
C LEU A 283 -3.22 6.43 3.53
N TYR A 284 -3.11 6.41 4.86
CA TYR A 284 -2.33 5.42 5.58
C TYR A 284 -3.02 4.05 5.53
N VAL A 285 -2.23 3.01 5.29
CA VAL A 285 -2.69 1.63 5.19
C VAL A 285 -1.75 0.68 5.93
N SER A 286 -2.30 -0.44 6.37
CA SER A 286 -1.53 -1.58 6.85
C SER A 286 -1.61 -2.70 5.83
N ILE A 287 -0.45 -3.19 5.40
CA ILE A 287 -0.33 -4.26 4.40
C ILE A 287 0.00 -5.56 5.13
N THR A 288 -0.91 -6.52 5.08
CA THR A 288 -0.71 -7.86 5.64
C THR A 288 -0.08 -8.75 4.57
N LEU A 289 1.22 -9.05 4.76
CA LEU A 289 2.01 -9.89 3.87
C LEU A 289 2.14 -11.29 4.45
N PRO A 290 1.65 -12.35 3.78
CA PRO A 290 1.93 -13.72 4.14
C PRO A 290 3.40 -14.03 3.81
N TYR A 291 4.14 -14.66 4.75
CA TYR A 291 5.56 -14.91 4.56
C TYR A 291 5.98 -16.37 4.74
N ALA A 292 5.15 -17.20 5.38
CA ALA A 292 5.43 -18.62 5.55
C ALA A 292 4.15 -19.41 5.85
N GLU A 293 4.19 -20.72 5.65
CA GLU A 293 3.16 -21.64 6.11
C GLU A 293 3.73 -22.46 7.28
N ALA A 294 3.02 -22.49 8.40
CA ALA A 294 3.30 -23.39 9.50
C ALA A 294 2.36 -24.59 9.40
N LYS A 295 2.91 -25.73 8.97
CA LYS A 295 2.16 -27.00 8.90
C LYS A 295 1.98 -27.57 10.29
N GLN A 296 0.77 -28.09 10.58
CA GLN A 296 0.42 -28.67 11.87
C GLN A 296 0.75 -27.78 13.07
N ALA A 297 0.46 -26.47 12.95
CA ALA A 297 0.67 -25.53 14.02
C ALA A 297 -0.26 -25.86 15.21
N VAL A 298 0.32 -25.87 16.40
CA VAL A 298 -0.40 -26.08 17.66
C VAL A 298 -0.99 -24.76 18.11
N LEU A 299 -2.31 -24.68 18.23
CA LEU A 299 -3.05 -23.47 18.58
C LEU A 299 -3.81 -23.65 19.88
N VAL A 300 -3.78 -22.62 20.71
CA VAL A 300 -4.58 -22.52 21.93
C VAL A 300 -5.24 -21.14 22.02
N PRO A 301 -6.40 -20.99 22.68
CA PRO A 301 -6.97 -19.68 22.92
C PRO A 301 -6.00 -18.79 23.70
N GLU A 302 -5.85 -17.52 23.28
CA GLU A 302 -4.99 -16.56 23.99
C GLU A 302 -5.38 -16.43 25.47
N ALA A 303 -6.68 -16.54 25.79
CA ALA A 303 -7.21 -16.49 27.16
C ALA A 303 -6.71 -17.64 28.08
N SER A 304 -6.19 -18.72 27.50
CA SER A 304 -5.65 -19.86 28.24
C SER A 304 -4.16 -19.69 28.60
N ILE A 305 -3.52 -18.66 28.06
CA ILE A 305 -2.09 -18.40 28.27
C ILE A 305 -1.91 -17.45 29.46
N GLY A 306 -1.19 -17.91 30.47
CA GLY A 306 -0.76 -17.07 31.58
C GLY A 306 0.51 -16.29 31.28
N THR A 307 0.74 -15.22 32.02
CA THR A 307 1.96 -14.40 31.95
C THR A 307 2.49 -14.18 33.37
N ASP A 308 3.78 -14.38 33.55
CA ASP A 308 4.47 -14.07 34.79
C ASP A 308 5.83 -13.38 34.52
N GLN A 309 6.68 -13.29 35.52
CA GLN A 309 8.01 -12.66 35.38
C GLN A 309 8.98 -13.45 34.47
N LEU A 310 8.73 -14.75 34.27
CA LEU A 310 9.55 -15.63 33.45
C LEU A 310 9.04 -15.66 31.98
N GLY A 311 7.84 -15.09 31.70
CA GLY A 311 7.26 -15.01 30.38
C GLY A 311 5.87 -15.63 30.28
N LYS A 312 5.58 -16.25 29.13
CA LYS A 312 4.29 -16.91 28.86
C LYS A 312 4.31 -18.36 29.29
N TYR A 313 3.22 -18.83 29.89
CA TYR A 313 3.09 -20.20 30.36
C TYR A 313 1.70 -20.79 30.11
N LEU A 314 1.62 -22.12 30.17
CA LEU A 314 0.38 -22.88 30.22
C LEU A 314 0.39 -23.82 31.44
N TYR A 315 -0.78 -24.12 31.96
CA TYR A 315 -0.97 -25.25 32.87
C TYR A 315 -1.38 -26.47 32.02
N ILE A 316 -0.57 -27.54 32.12
CA ILE A 316 -0.78 -28.80 31.42
C ILE A 316 -1.23 -29.84 32.47
N VAL A 317 -2.19 -30.69 32.09
CA VAL A 317 -2.63 -31.78 32.94
C VAL A 317 -2.04 -33.08 32.45
N ASN A 318 -1.26 -33.76 33.30
CA ASN A 318 -0.66 -35.03 32.95
C ASN A 318 -1.64 -36.23 33.17
N ASP A 319 -1.23 -37.42 32.74
CA ASP A 319 -2.02 -38.65 32.84
C ASP A 319 -2.41 -39.02 34.28
N SER A 320 -1.73 -38.50 35.28
CA SER A 320 -2.06 -38.66 36.70
C SER A 320 -3.03 -37.59 37.22
N ASN A 321 -3.62 -36.78 36.33
CA ASN A 321 -4.49 -35.66 36.69
C ASN A 321 -3.82 -34.60 37.58
N ILE A 322 -2.51 -34.39 37.43
CA ILE A 322 -1.74 -33.37 38.15
C ILE A 322 -1.44 -32.22 37.20
N VAL A 323 -1.74 -31.01 37.64
CA VAL A 323 -1.41 -29.77 36.91
C VAL A 323 0.10 -29.54 36.95
N ARG A 324 0.65 -29.21 35.79
CA ARG A 324 2.05 -28.83 35.65
C ARG A 324 2.16 -27.45 34.99
N TYR A 325 2.87 -26.56 35.65
CA TYR A 325 3.30 -25.30 35.08
C TYR A 325 4.33 -25.59 33.98
N ARG A 326 4.13 -25.00 32.80
CA ARG A 326 5.09 -25.13 31.71
C ARG A 326 5.26 -23.82 30.97
N HIS A 327 6.51 -23.37 30.87
CA HIS A 327 6.87 -22.24 30.05
C HIS A 327 6.65 -22.58 28.56
N ILE A 328 6.12 -21.63 27.80
CA ILE A 328 5.83 -21.78 26.37
C ILE A 328 6.47 -20.64 25.58
N GLU A 329 6.79 -20.92 24.31
CA GLU A 329 7.15 -19.94 23.35
C GLU A 329 5.95 -19.63 22.43
N PRO A 330 5.28 -18.47 22.61
CA PRO A 330 4.15 -18.11 21.79
C PRO A 330 4.60 -17.68 20.39
N GLY A 331 3.82 -18.03 19.38
CA GLY A 331 3.94 -17.56 18.03
C GLY A 331 2.91 -16.49 17.68
N GLN A 332 2.46 -16.51 16.42
CA GLN A 332 1.49 -15.56 15.91
C GLN A 332 0.09 -15.76 16.49
N LEU A 333 -0.64 -14.67 16.67
CA LEU A 333 -2.08 -14.69 16.95
C LEU A 333 -2.83 -14.97 15.63
N VAL A 334 -3.75 -15.91 15.66
CA VAL A 334 -4.55 -16.34 14.51
C VAL A 334 -6.01 -16.05 14.79
N ASN A 335 -6.69 -15.41 13.85
CA ASN A 335 -8.12 -15.03 13.96
C ASN A 335 -8.47 -14.28 15.26
N ASP A 336 -7.56 -13.46 15.75
CA ASP A 336 -7.68 -12.62 16.97
C ASP A 336 -7.99 -13.37 18.26
N THR A 337 -8.07 -14.69 18.24
CA THR A 337 -8.48 -15.51 19.38
C THR A 337 -7.53 -16.65 19.71
N LEU A 338 -6.87 -17.21 18.71
CA LEU A 338 -5.99 -18.36 18.86
C LEU A 338 -4.52 -17.96 18.77
N ARG A 339 -3.71 -18.43 19.70
CA ARG A 339 -2.26 -18.22 19.72
C ARG A 339 -1.54 -19.49 19.27
N GLN A 340 -0.64 -19.38 18.31
CA GLN A 340 0.30 -20.44 17.98
C GLN A 340 1.26 -20.69 19.15
N ILE A 341 1.52 -21.94 19.46
CA ILE A 341 2.56 -22.35 20.39
C ILE A 341 3.70 -22.99 19.58
N LYS A 342 4.87 -22.33 19.57
CA LYS A 342 6.04 -22.82 18.86
C LYS A 342 6.73 -23.97 19.60
N SER A 343 6.79 -23.85 20.92
CA SER A 343 7.39 -24.89 21.81
C SER A 343 6.73 -24.88 23.19
N GLY A 344 6.81 -26.01 23.89
CA GLY A 344 6.28 -26.16 25.26
C GLY A 344 4.93 -26.85 25.37
N LEU A 345 4.24 -27.17 24.27
CA LEU A 345 2.99 -27.94 24.28
C LEU A 345 2.96 -28.95 23.15
N SER A 346 2.69 -30.21 23.46
CA SER A 346 2.51 -31.26 22.46
C SER A 346 1.04 -31.37 22.02
N PRO A 347 0.76 -31.75 20.76
CA PRO A 347 -0.63 -31.96 20.26
C PRO A 347 -1.46 -32.96 21.07
N LYS A 348 -0.82 -33.85 21.82
CA LYS A 348 -1.49 -34.89 22.61
C LYS A 348 -1.65 -34.53 24.09
N GLU A 349 -1.17 -33.41 24.52
CA GLU A 349 -1.25 -32.96 25.92
C GLU A 349 -2.50 -32.10 26.15
N GLN A 350 -3.15 -32.29 27.28
CA GLN A 350 -4.27 -31.45 27.71
C GLN A 350 -3.75 -30.19 28.44
N TYR A 351 -4.34 -29.06 28.13
CA TYR A 351 -4.07 -27.81 28.84
C TYR A 351 -5.34 -27.27 29.50
N VAL A 352 -5.16 -26.47 30.53
CA VAL A 352 -6.24 -25.81 31.30
C VAL A 352 -6.75 -24.63 30.49
N THR A 353 -8.06 -24.62 30.14
CA THR A 353 -8.65 -23.59 29.25
C THR A 353 -9.05 -22.32 29.99
N THR A 354 -9.49 -22.43 31.23
CA THR A 354 -10.05 -21.32 32.03
C THR A 354 -9.61 -21.44 33.47
N ALA A 355 -9.88 -20.41 34.28
CA ALA A 355 -9.63 -20.39 35.72
C ALA A 355 -8.16 -20.56 36.14
N LEU A 356 -7.22 -19.96 35.37
CA LEU A 356 -5.77 -20.02 35.65
C LEU A 356 -5.41 -19.59 37.07
N MET A 357 -6.19 -18.71 37.71
CA MET A 357 -5.99 -18.26 39.10
C MET A 357 -6.40 -19.31 40.14
N LYS A 358 -7.14 -20.35 39.77
CA LYS A 358 -7.60 -21.42 40.68
C LYS A 358 -6.68 -22.64 40.69
N VAL A 359 -5.73 -22.71 39.77
CA VAL A 359 -4.80 -23.84 39.65
C VAL A 359 -3.37 -23.45 40.02
N ARG A 360 -2.62 -24.41 40.53
CA ARG A 360 -1.20 -24.26 40.90
C ARG A 360 -0.45 -25.50 40.46
N ASP A 361 0.86 -25.33 40.25
CA ASP A 361 1.73 -26.45 39.92
C ASP A 361 1.65 -27.54 41.02
N GLY A 362 1.61 -28.80 40.60
CA GLY A 362 1.50 -29.94 41.49
C GLY A 362 0.08 -30.24 42.00
N MET A 363 -0.92 -29.42 41.68
CA MET A 363 -2.30 -29.61 42.15
C MET A 363 -2.98 -30.80 41.47
N LYS A 364 -3.61 -31.69 42.24
CA LYS A 364 -4.45 -32.75 41.68
C LYS A 364 -5.83 -32.21 41.35
N VAL A 365 -6.30 -32.47 40.12
CA VAL A 365 -7.56 -31.95 39.57
C VAL A 365 -8.41 -33.08 39.00
N LYS A 366 -9.70 -32.81 38.81
CA LYS A 366 -10.57 -33.64 38.01
C LYS A 366 -10.79 -32.94 36.66
N PRO A 367 -10.15 -33.43 35.58
CA PRO A 367 -10.24 -32.77 34.27
C PRO A 367 -11.64 -32.96 33.67
N VAL A 368 -12.25 -31.88 33.24
CA VAL A 368 -13.50 -31.87 32.46
C VAL A 368 -13.15 -31.42 31.07
N SER A 369 -13.20 -32.33 30.09
CA SER A 369 -12.87 -32.01 28.72
C SER A 369 -13.92 -31.09 28.12
N VAL A 370 -13.47 -29.94 27.58
CA VAL A 370 -14.27 -29.00 26.83
C VAL A 370 -13.87 -29.14 25.38
N ASN A 371 -14.80 -29.52 24.54
CA ASN A 371 -14.57 -29.49 23.09
C ASN A 371 -14.54 -28.03 22.63
N HIS A 372 -13.53 -27.65 21.87
CA HIS A 372 -13.52 -26.40 21.11
C HIS A 372 -14.57 -26.50 19.98
N GLU A 373 -15.85 -26.32 20.32
CA GLU A 373 -16.81 -25.96 19.30
C GLU A 373 -16.40 -24.56 18.79
N SER A 374 -16.14 -24.52 17.49
CA SER A 374 -15.96 -23.28 16.73
C SER A 374 -17.07 -22.30 17.11
N SER A 375 -16.75 -21.27 17.88
CA SER A 375 -17.62 -20.11 18.03
C SER A 375 -17.62 -19.29 16.72
N THR A 376 -18.05 -19.92 15.63
CA THR A 376 -18.58 -19.27 14.46
C THR A 376 -20.07 -19.08 14.70
N SER A 377 -20.40 -18.09 15.51
CA SER A 377 -21.77 -17.60 15.62
C SER A 377 -21.72 -16.09 15.41
N ASN A 378 -22.23 -15.72 14.26
CA ASN A 378 -22.94 -14.49 13.93
C ASN A 378 -22.66 -13.25 14.79
N ARG A 379 -21.89 -12.32 14.21
CA ARG A 379 -22.23 -10.89 14.28
C ARG A 379 -21.85 -10.17 12.97
#